data_fac73c471612bb9dd9eaeb914dc8acb4
#
_entry.id   fac73c471612bb9dd9eaeb914dc8acb4
#
_cell.length_a   1.000
_cell.length_b   1.000
_cell.length_c   1.000
_cell.angle_alpha   90.00
_cell.angle_beta   90.00
_cell.angle_gamma   90.00
#
_symmetry.space_group_name_H-M   'P 1'
#
loop_
_entity.id
_entity.type
_entity.pdbx_description
1 polymer ?
#
loop_
_entity_poly.entity_id
_entity_poly.type
_entity_poly.pdbx_seq_one_letter_code
_entity_poly.pdbx_strand_id
1 'polypeptide(L)'
;LIGVVPTDYKKPYDVREVIARIVDGSEYLDFKPEFGKQTVTGTARIHGYKVGIVGNNGPIFADGAVKAAQFIQLCSKHNTPLIFLQNTTGYMVGTKEERRGIIKHGSKMIQAVTNCTVPKITLRIGASFGAGEYGMAGRSFDPRFLFSWPNNKLSVMGGEQAGRTMSQVAVESAKRRGEEPNMEMIKVIEQKIIDTYKEEGEALFATARIWDDGIIDPRDTRKILGECLNIVCDSERRDLRPNSFGVGRM
;
A
#
# COMPACT_ATOMS: atom_id res chain seq x y z
N LEU A 1 -11.75 7.27 -13.74
CA LEU A 1 -10.68 7.11 -12.72
C LEU A 1 -9.60 8.20 -12.82
N ILE A 2 -9.15 8.57 -14.01
CA ILE A 2 -8.07 9.57 -14.20
C ILE A 2 -8.39 10.92 -13.53
N GLY A 3 -9.65 11.37 -13.52
CA GLY A 3 -10.05 12.61 -12.86
C GLY A 3 -10.32 12.51 -11.35
N VAL A 4 -10.20 11.31 -10.77
CA VAL A 4 -10.52 11.05 -9.35
C VAL A 4 -9.28 11.10 -8.48
N VAL A 5 -8.18 10.50 -8.94
CA VAL A 5 -6.94 10.41 -8.19
C VAL A 5 -6.00 11.54 -8.61
N PRO A 6 -5.61 12.42 -7.67
CA PRO A 6 -4.66 13.47 -7.94
C PRO A 6 -3.30 12.91 -8.35
N THR A 7 -2.60 13.61 -9.24
CA THR A 7 -1.20 13.31 -9.58
C THR A 7 -0.25 13.62 -8.42
N ASP A 8 -0.62 14.57 -7.57
CA ASP A 8 0.09 14.90 -6.33
C ASP A 8 -0.47 14.05 -5.18
N TYR A 9 0.31 13.07 -4.73
CA TYR A 9 -0.07 12.15 -3.64
C TYR A 9 -0.32 12.84 -2.30
N LYS A 10 0.08 14.10 -2.12
CA LYS A 10 -0.19 14.90 -0.92
C LYS A 10 -1.62 15.42 -0.87
N LYS A 11 -2.33 15.41 -2.00
CA LYS A 11 -3.73 15.84 -2.07
C LYS A 11 -4.64 14.69 -1.66
N PRO A 12 -5.43 14.85 -0.58
CA PRO A 12 -6.33 13.80 -0.13
C PRO A 12 -7.50 13.61 -1.09
N TYR A 13 -7.96 12.37 -1.19
CA TYR A 13 -9.23 11.99 -1.85
C TYR A 13 -9.81 10.78 -1.13
N ASP A 14 -11.09 10.51 -1.32
CA ASP A 14 -11.72 9.31 -0.75
C ASP A 14 -11.54 8.12 -1.71
N VAL A 15 -10.89 7.07 -1.24
CA VAL A 15 -10.67 5.84 -2.02
C VAL A 15 -11.98 5.16 -2.42
N ARG A 16 -13.11 5.47 -1.74
CA ARG A 16 -14.45 5.00 -2.15
C ARG A 16 -14.83 5.48 -3.54
N GLU A 17 -14.32 6.63 -3.97
CA GLU A 17 -14.51 7.12 -5.34
C GLU A 17 -13.84 6.20 -6.39
N VAL A 18 -12.71 5.61 -6.04
CA VAL A 18 -12.06 4.58 -6.87
C VAL A 18 -12.87 3.30 -6.83
N ILE A 19 -13.24 2.85 -5.62
CA ILE A 19 -14.02 1.62 -5.42
C ILE A 19 -15.31 1.66 -6.24
N ALA A 20 -16.08 2.73 -6.16
CA ALA A 20 -17.36 2.87 -6.88
C ALA A 20 -17.21 2.72 -8.41
N ARG A 21 -16.04 3.01 -8.97
CA ARG A 21 -15.77 2.91 -10.41
C ARG A 21 -15.20 1.58 -10.88
N ILE A 22 -14.78 0.73 -9.96
CA ILE A 22 -14.20 -0.59 -10.29
C ILE A 22 -15.12 -1.75 -9.92
N VAL A 23 -16.10 -1.54 -9.02
CA VAL A 23 -17.03 -2.58 -8.59
C VAL A 23 -18.29 -2.64 -9.45
N ASP A 24 -19.01 -3.74 -9.37
CA ASP A 24 -20.26 -3.96 -10.09
C ASP A 24 -21.34 -3.03 -9.55
N GLY A 25 -22.02 -2.30 -10.45
CA GLY A 25 -23.13 -1.41 -10.12
C GLY A 25 -22.78 -0.29 -9.13
N SER A 26 -21.49 -0.03 -8.87
CA SER A 26 -21.02 0.86 -7.78
C SER A 26 -21.52 0.39 -6.39
N GLU A 27 -21.88 -0.88 -6.25
CA GLU A 27 -22.36 -1.44 -4.99
C GLU A 27 -21.20 -1.85 -4.10
N TYR A 28 -21.13 -1.21 -2.92
CA TYR A 28 -20.08 -1.46 -1.93
C TYR A 28 -20.69 -1.47 -0.53
N LEU A 29 -20.48 -2.58 0.20
CA LEU A 29 -20.88 -2.71 1.59
C LEU A 29 -19.69 -2.38 2.50
N ASP A 30 -19.68 -1.15 3.02
CA ASP A 30 -18.61 -0.67 3.90
C ASP A 30 -18.64 -1.39 5.26
N PHE A 31 -17.48 -1.85 5.72
CA PHE A 31 -17.32 -2.50 7.01
C PHE A 31 -16.83 -1.49 8.04
N LYS A 32 -17.63 -1.22 9.06
CA LYS A 32 -17.35 -0.27 10.15
C LYS A 32 -16.94 1.12 9.65
N PRO A 33 -17.79 1.82 8.87
CA PRO A 33 -17.43 3.10 8.25
C PRO A 33 -17.05 4.18 9.25
N GLU A 34 -17.65 4.17 10.44
CA GLU A 34 -17.41 5.17 11.49
C GLU A 34 -16.17 4.91 12.35
N PHE A 35 -15.60 3.72 12.27
CA PHE A 35 -14.40 3.34 13.03
C PHE A 35 -13.17 3.32 12.11
N GLY A 36 -12.07 3.96 12.51
CA GLY A 36 -10.82 4.01 11.74
C GLY A 36 -11.02 4.55 10.32
N LYS A 37 -11.65 5.71 10.15
CA LYS A 37 -12.15 6.27 8.88
C LYS A 37 -11.12 6.36 7.75
N GLN A 38 -9.83 6.50 8.10
CA GLN A 38 -8.74 6.60 7.12
C GLN A 38 -8.41 5.26 6.44
N THR A 39 -8.82 4.14 7.04
CA THR A 39 -8.73 2.81 6.44
C THR A 39 -10.12 2.37 6.02
N VAL A 40 -10.32 2.19 4.73
CA VAL A 40 -11.60 1.79 4.13
C VAL A 40 -11.59 0.28 3.92
N THR A 41 -12.62 -0.40 4.43
CA THR A 41 -12.75 -1.85 4.31
C THR A 41 -14.20 -2.20 4.00
N GLY A 42 -14.42 -3.15 3.11
CA GLY A 42 -15.78 -3.58 2.79
C GLY A 42 -15.80 -4.63 1.68
N THR A 43 -16.99 -5.12 1.37
CA THR A 43 -17.20 -6.15 0.36
C THR A 43 -17.93 -5.60 -0.86
N ALA A 44 -17.58 -6.14 -2.01
CA ALA A 44 -18.19 -5.81 -3.30
C ALA A 44 -18.18 -7.01 -4.25
N ARG A 45 -18.60 -6.76 -5.48
CA ARG A 45 -18.36 -7.68 -6.60
C ARG A 45 -17.61 -6.95 -7.73
N ILE A 46 -16.74 -7.69 -8.40
CA ILE A 46 -16.06 -7.25 -9.62
C ILE A 46 -16.22 -8.36 -10.66
N HIS A 47 -16.86 -8.07 -11.78
CA HIS A 47 -17.24 -9.07 -12.79
C HIS A 47 -17.95 -10.31 -12.19
N GLY A 48 -18.81 -10.07 -11.18
CA GLY A 48 -19.54 -11.12 -10.46
C GLY A 48 -18.75 -11.81 -9.34
N TYR A 49 -17.43 -11.71 -9.30
CA TYR A 49 -16.60 -12.27 -8.23
C TYR A 49 -16.76 -11.48 -6.94
N LYS A 50 -17.12 -12.15 -5.85
CA LYS A 50 -17.16 -11.55 -4.50
C LYS A 50 -15.73 -11.26 -4.03
N VAL A 51 -15.50 -10.05 -3.56
CA VAL A 51 -14.19 -9.58 -3.08
C VAL A 51 -14.30 -8.81 -1.78
N GLY A 52 -13.27 -8.88 -0.96
CA GLY A 52 -13.00 -7.93 0.11
C GLY A 52 -12.05 -6.86 -0.38
N ILE A 53 -12.32 -5.60 -0.06
CA ILE A 53 -11.49 -4.47 -0.46
C ILE A 53 -10.94 -3.80 0.79
N VAL A 54 -9.62 -3.53 0.80
CA VAL A 54 -8.92 -2.74 1.81
C VAL A 54 -8.25 -1.56 1.10
N GLY A 55 -8.59 -0.35 1.49
CA GLY A 55 -8.05 0.87 0.90
C GLY A 55 -7.63 1.91 1.94
N ASN A 56 -6.89 2.91 1.52
CA ASN A 56 -6.39 3.97 2.39
C ASN A 56 -6.81 5.36 1.91
N ASN A 57 -7.20 6.22 2.84
CA ASN A 57 -7.37 7.65 2.67
C ASN A 57 -6.20 8.44 3.30
N GLY A 58 -4.99 7.89 3.22
CA GLY A 58 -3.79 8.47 3.81
C GLY A 58 -3.11 7.53 4.82
N PRO A 59 -2.49 8.05 5.91
CA PRO A 59 -1.77 7.24 6.89
C PRO A 59 -2.66 6.23 7.60
N ILE A 60 -2.05 5.12 8.02
CA ILE A 60 -2.73 4.08 8.80
C ILE A 60 -2.63 4.43 10.29
N PHE A 61 -3.77 4.65 10.93
CA PHE A 61 -3.89 4.90 12.36
C PHE A 61 -4.13 3.61 13.14
N ALA A 62 -4.00 3.66 14.46
CA ALA A 62 -4.17 2.49 15.34
C ALA A 62 -5.53 1.80 15.18
N ASP A 63 -6.61 2.57 15.14
CA ASP A 63 -7.98 2.09 14.90
C ASP A 63 -8.19 1.51 13.50
N GLY A 64 -7.61 2.16 12.47
CA GLY A 64 -7.62 1.67 11.11
C GLY A 64 -6.89 0.33 10.96
N ALA A 65 -5.75 0.16 11.64
CA ALA A 65 -5.02 -1.10 11.66
C ALA A 65 -5.82 -2.25 12.32
N VAL A 66 -6.52 -1.96 13.43
CA VAL A 66 -7.41 -2.94 14.08
C VAL A 66 -8.55 -3.35 13.17
N LYS A 67 -9.21 -2.37 12.52
CA LYS A 67 -10.29 -2.63 11.58
C LYS A 67 -9.84 -3.50 10.41
N ALA A 68 -8.72 -3.14 9.77
CA ALA A 68 -8.17 -3.90 8.66
C ALA A 68 -7.81 -5.33 9.07
N ALA A 69 -7.13 -5.51 10.21
CA ALA A 69 -6.77 -6.83 10.72
C ALA A 69 -8.00 -7.73 10.89
N GLN A 70 -9.07 -7.21 11.51
CA GLN A 70 -10.31 -7.96 11.67
C GLN A 70 -10.95 -8.29 10.32
N PHE A 71 -11.03 -7.33 9.41
CA PHE A 71 -11.66 -7.52 8.10
C PHE A 71 -10.91 -8.56 7.26
N ILE A 72 -9.58 -8.52 7.23
CA ILE A 72 -8.74 -9.48 6.52
C ILE A 72 -8.98 -10.90 7.06
N GLN A 73 -9.04 -11.07 8.39
CA GLN A 73 -9.33 -12.36 9.02
C GLN A 73 -10.74 -12.87 8.66
N LEU A 74 -11.74 -11.99 8.62
CA LEU A 74 -13.09 -12.35 8.18
C LEU A 74 -13.10 -12.82 6.73
N CYS A 75 -12.45 -12.10 5.83
CA CYS A 75 -12.33 -12.50 4.42
C CYS A 75 -11.62 -13.85 4.28
N SER A 76 -10.53 -14.06 5.03
CA SER A 76 -9.81 -15.34 5.06
C SER A 76 -10.70 -16.49 5.50
N LYS A 77 -11.49 -16.31 6.57
CA LYS A 77 -12.44 -17.32 7.07
C LYS A 77 -13.57 -17.65 6.09
N HIS A 78 -13.95 -16.70 5.25
CA HIS A 78 -15.04 -16.85 4.29
C HIS A 78 -14.56 -17.13 2.86
N ASN A 79 -13.30 -17.49 2.67
CA ASN A 79 -12.68 -17.75 1.37
C ASN A 79 -12.96 -16.63 0.35
N THR A 80 -12.89 -15.38 0.80
CA THR A 80 -13.14 -14.20 -0.02
C THR A 80 -11.82 -13.58 -0.44
N PRO A 81 -11.46 -13.54 -1.73
CA PRO A 81 -10.27 -12.89 -2.23
C PRO A 81 -10.19 -11.43 -1.80
N LEU A 82 -8.98 -10.93 -1.56
CA LEU A 82 -8.74 -9.58 -1.08
C LEU A 82 -8.09 -8.71 -2.16
N ILE A 83 -8.62 -7.50 -2.33
CA ILE A 83 -8.03 -6.45 -3.14
C ILE A 83 -7.54 -5.34 -2.21
N PHE A 84 -6.25 -4.99 -2.35
CA PHE A 84 -5.62 -3.90 -1.62
C PHE A 84 -5.41 -2.71 -2.54
N LEU A 85 -6.00 -1.58 -2.20
CA LEU A 85 -5.84 -0.31 -2.90
C LEU A 85 -4.90 0.58 -2.07
N GLN A 86 -3.61 0.56 -2.43
CA GLN A 86 -2.59 1.27 -1.67
C GLN A 86 -2.57 2.76 -2.02
N ASN A 87 -2.84 3.58 -1.01
CA ASN A 87 -2.65 5.03 -1.01
C ASN A 87 -2.30 5.48 0.41
N THR A 88 -1.09 5.16 0.86
CA THR A 88 -0.66 5.45 2.23
C THR A 88 0.77 5.98 2.29
N THR A 89 1.01 6.92 3.18
CA THR A 89 2.35 7.42 3.51
C THR A 89 2.99 6.66 4.67
N GLY A 90 2.39 5.54 5.10
CA GLY A 90 2.87 4.69 6.17
C GLY A 90 1.93 4.65 7.37
N TYR A 91 2.39 4.02 8.46
CA TYR A 91 1.70 4.09 9.75
C TYR A 91 1.92 5.47 10.37
N MET A 92 0.88 6.02 11.00
CA MET A 92 0.99 7.28 11.71
C MET A 92 1.97 7.16 12.87
N VAL A 93 2.90 8.10 12.95
CA VAL A 93 3.92 8.18 13.99
C VAL A 93 3.59 9.28 15.00
N GLY A 94 4.22 9.23 16.16
CA GLY A 94 4.16 10.26 17.20
C GLY A 94 3.48 9.77 18.47
N THR A 95 3.79 10.45 19.57
CA THR A 95 3.43 10.06 20.94
C THR A 95 1.94 9.74 21.12
N LYS A 96 1.07 10.46 20.43
CA LYS A 96 -0.39 10.23 20.53
C LYS A 96 -0.76 8.85 19.99
N GLU A 97 -0.29 8.47 18.81
CA GLU A 97 -0.61 7.18 18.19
C GLU A 97 0.16 6.03 18.84
N GLU A 98 1.37 6.28 19.32
CA GLU A 98 2.14 5.30 20.09
C GLU A 98 1.42 4.94 21.40
N ARG A 99 0.89 5.94 22.12
CA ARG A 99 0.05 5.70 23.32
C ARG A 99 -1.27 4.98 23.00
N ARG A 100 -1.80 5.13 21.78
CA ARG A 100 -2.96 4.37 21.28
C ARG A 100 -2.61 2.94 20.87
N GLY A 101 -1.34 2.58 20.91
CA GLY A 101 -0.85 1.24 20.60
C GLY A 101 -0.67 0.97 19.11
N ILE A 102 -0.30 1.98 18.30
CA ILE A 102 -0.11 1.82 16.84
C ILE A 102 0.87 0.68 16.51
N ILE A 103 1.96 0.52 17.26
CA ILE A 103 2.94 -0.56 17.03
C ILE A 103 2.27 -1.93 17.21
N LYS A 104 1.54 -2.12 18.28
CA LYS A 104 0.81 -3.36 18.59
C LYS A 104 -0.30 -3.65 17.57
N HIS A 105 -1.06 -2.62 17.19
CA HIS A 105 -2.17 -2.77 16.26
C HIS A 105 -1.68 -2.90 14.81
N GLY A 106 -0.63 -2.18 14.43
CA GLY A 106 0.03 -2.34 13.13
C GLY A 106 0.61 -3.74 12.95
N SER A 107 1.26 -4.27 13.99
CA SER A 107 1.74 -5.66 13.99
C SER A 107 0.60 -6.67 13.76
N LYS A 108 -0.57 -6.49 14.38
CA LYS A 108 -1.74 -7.36 14.14
C LYS A 108 -2.24 -7.28 12.69
N MET A 109 -2.22 -6.10 12.08
CA MET A 109 -2.58 -5.94 10.67
C MET A 109 -1.60 -6.67 9.77
N ILE A 110 -0.29 -6.53 10.00
CA ILE A 110 0.75 -7.24 9.25
C ILE A 110 0.60 -8.76 9.43
N GLN A 111 0.37 -9.23 10.65
CA GLN A 111 0.11 -10.65 10.92
C GLN A 111 -1.13 -11.17 10.17
N ALA A 112 -2.21 -10.38 10.12
CA ALA A 112 -3.40 -10.76 9.37
C ALA A 112 -3.11 -10.90 7.88
N VAL A 113 -2.35 -9.96 7.29
CA VAL A 113 -1.93 -10.03 5.87
C VAL A 113 -1.03 -11.25 5.61
N THR A 114 -0.08 -11.50 6.50
CA THR A 114 0.90 -12.60 6.34
C THR A 114 0.25 -13.97 6.43
N ASN A 115 -0.68 -14.13 7.37
CA ASN A 115 -1.33 -15.44 7.62
C ASN A 115 -2.63 -15.62 6.82
N CYS A 116 -3.00 -14.65 6.00
CA CYS A 116 -4.17 -14.73 5.15
C CYS A 116 -3.97 -15.79 4.06
N THR A 117 -4.87 -16.75 3.99
CA THR A 117 -4.80 -17.87 3.04
C THR A 117 -5.48 -17.59 1.71
N VAL A 118 -6.40 -16.61 1.66
CA VAL A 118 -7.08 -16.26 0.40
C VAL A 118 -6.16 -15.45 -0.53
N PRO A 119 -6.41 -15.51 -1.85
CA PRO A 119 -5.66 -14.72 -2.81
C PRO A 119 -5.70 -13.23 -2.49
N LYS A 120 -4.54 -12.57 -2.58
CA LYS A 120 -4.37 -11.13 -2.44
C LYS A 120 -3.98 -10.54 -3.79
N ILE A 121 -4.68 -9.50 -4.21
CA ILE A 121 -4.35 -8.69 -5.40
C ILE A 121 -4.11 -7.27 -4.91
N THR A 122 -2.96 -6.71 -5.25
CA THR A 122 -2.58 -5.37 -4.78
C THR A 122 -2.48 -4.40 -5.95
N LEU A 123 -3.06 -3.23 -5.77
CA LEU A 123 -2.97 -2.13 -6.71
C LEU A 123 -2.46 -0.87 -5.99
N ARG A 124 -1.32 -0.35 -6.41
CA ARG A 124 -0.76 0.91 -5.94
C ARG A 124 -1.39 2.05 -6.73
N ILE A 125 -2.34 2.76 -6.13
CA ILE A 125 -3.12 3.83 -6.76
C ILE A 125 -2.63 5.25 -6.40
N GLY A 126 -1.68 5.36 -5.49
CA GLY A 126 -1.10 6.61 -5.00
C GLY A 126 0.21 6.34 -4.28
N ALA A 127 0.44 6.96 -3.12
CA ALA A 127 1.64 6.69 -2.32
C ALA A 127 1.63 5.30 -1.71
N SER A 128 2.80 4.68 -1.61
CA SER A 128 3.04 3.43 -0.89
C SER A 128 4.39 3.52 -0.18
N PHE A 129 4.40 4.00 1.08
CA PHE A 129 5.64 4.29 1.80
C PHE A 129 5.82 3.41 3.03
N GLY A 130 7.06 2.98 3.23
CA GLY A 130 7.55 2.33 4.44
C GLY A 130 6.78 1.08 4.85
N ALA A 131 6.59 0.89 6.15
CA ALA A 131 5.87 -0.27 6.69
C ALA A 131 4.35 -0.26 6.35
N GLY A 132 3.80 0.84 5.85
CA GLY A 132 2.43 0.89 5.32
C GLY A 132 2.25 -0.05 4.12
N GLU A 133 3.27 -0.21 3.29
CA GLU A 133 3.26 -1.19 2.20
C GLU A 133 3.08 -2.62 2.74
N TYR A 134 3.72 -2.97 3.85
CA TYR A 134 3.61 -4.28 4.47
C TYR A 134 2.18 -4.58 4.93
N GLY A 135 1.56 -3.63 5.63
CA GLY A 135 0.17 -3.76 6.08
C GLY A 135 -0.84 -3.81 4.93
N MET A 136 -0.47 -3.32 3.76
CA MET A 136 -1.29 -3.27 2.56
C MET A 136 -0.90 -4.31 1.51
N ALA A 137 -0.37 -5.46 1.93
CA ALA A 137 0.02 -6.57 1.06
C ALA A 137 0.95 -6.14 -0.09
N GLY A 138 2.05 -5.45 0.24
CA GLY A 138 3.09 -5.13 -0.73
C GLY A 138 3.86 -6.38 -1.19
N ARG A 139 4.87 -6.18 -2.04
CA ARG A 139 5.59 -7.28 -2.72
C ARG A 139 6.11 -8.36 -1.76
N SER A 140 6.60 -7.97 -0.59
CA SER A 140 7.15 -8.89 0.41
C SER A 140 6.11 -9.80 1.08
N PHE A 141 4.81 -9.49 0.94
CA PHE A 141 3.71 -10.24 1.56
C PHE A 141 2.91 -11.08 0.56
N ASP A 142 3.54 -11.40 -0.54
CA ASP A 142 3.11 -12.42 -1.49
C ASP A 142 1.69 -12.20 -2.06
N PRO A 143 1.38 -11.01 -2.61
CA PRO A 143 0.18 -10.88 -3.43
C PRO A 143 0.32 -11.75 -4.68
N ARG A 144 -0.78 -12.32 -5.15
CA ARG A 144 -0.82 -13.07 -6.41
C ARG A 144 -0.50 -12.18 -7.60
N PHE A 145 -1.01 -10.95 -7.56
CA PHE A 145 -0.73 -9.90 -8.52
C PHE A 145 -0.52 -8.59 -7.79
N LEU A 146 0.42 -7.80 -8.27
CA LEU A 146 0.67 -6.45 -7.80
C LEU A 146 0.92 -5.53 -8.99
N PHE A 147 0.05 -4.54 -9.17
CA PHE A 147 0.18 -3.54 -10.23
C PHE A 147 0.33 -2.14 -9.65
N SER A 148 0.88 -1.25 -10.47
CA SER A 148 0.99 0.17 -10.15
C SER A 148 0.25 1.02 -11.18
N TRP A 149 -0.38 2.11 -10.74
CA TRP A 149 -0.79 3.18 -11.64
C TRP A 149 0.40 4.10 -11.94
N PRO A 150 0.41 4.83 -13.07
CA PRO A 150 1.53 5.68 -13.47
C PRO A 150 1.89 6.77 -12.45
N ASN A 151 0.91 7.24 -11.65
CA ASN A 151 1.09 8.24 -10.61
C ASN A 151 1.57 7.69 -9.27
N ASN A 152 1.78 6.37 -9.17
CA ASN A 152 2.26 5.74 -7.94
C ASN A 152 3.64 6.29 -7.54
N LYS A 153 3.80 6.47 -6.23
CA LYS A 153 5.09 6.77 -5.59
C LYS A 153 5.41 5.68 -4.57
N LEU A 154 6.55 5.03 -4.75
CA LEU A 154 7.02 3.96 -3.88
C LEU A 154 8.34 4.37 -3.22
N SER A 155 8.40 4.35 -1.88
CA SER A 155 9.63 4.69 -1.16
C SER A 155 9.58 4.21 0.28
N VAL A 156 10.72 4.28 0.97
CA VAL A 156 10.79 4.06 2.43
C VAL A 156 10.07 5.18 3.19
N MET A 157 10.19 6.42 2.72
CA MET A 157 9.51 7.60 3.27
C MET A 157 9.45 8.70 2.20
N GLY A 158 8.73 9.79 2.47
CA GLY A 158 8.73 10.95 1.57
C GLY A 158 10.12 11.59 1.46
N GLY A 159 10.52 11.97 0.24
CA GLY A 159 11.86 12.52 -0.03
C GLY A 159 12.20 13.76 0.83
N GLU A 160 11.25 14.67 1.02
CA GLU A 160 11.43 15.84 1.90
C GLU A 160 11.67 15.44 3.36
N GLN A 161 10.99 14.40 3.84
CA GLN A 161 11.20 13.86 5.19
C GLN A 161 12.58 13.22 5.31
N ALA A 162 12.99 12.44 4.31
CA ALA A 162 14.31 11.82 4.26
C ALA A 162 15.43 12.88 4.27
N GLY A 163 15.32 13.89 3.41
CA GLY A 163 16.28 15.00 3.33
C GLY A 163 16.43 15.72 4.67
N ARG A 164 15.31 16.14 5.28
CA ARG A 164 15.32 16.81 6.61
C ARG A 164 15.93 15.93 7.71
N THR A 165 15.59 14.64 7.74
CA THR A 165 16.14 13.73 8.75
C THR A 165 17.66 13.61 8.61
N MET A 166 18.16 13.46 7.39
CA MET A 166 19.60 13.37 7.15
C MET A 166 20.34 14.68 7.46
N SER A 167 19.70 15.82 7.15
CA SER A 167 20.23 17.16 7.54
C SER A 167 20.37 17.28 9.06
N GLN A 168 19.35 16.87 9.81
CA GLN A 168 19.39 16.89 11.29
C GLN A 168 20.51 15.99 11.81
N VAL A 169 20.64 14.77 11.29
CA VAL A 169 21.72 13.84 11.67
C VAL A 169 23.09 14.44 11.37
N ALA A 170 23.26 15.10 10.23
CA ALA A 170 24.54 15.75 9.88
C ALA A 170 24.89 16.88 10.84
N VAL A 171 23.91 17.73 11.18
CA VAL A 171 24.10 18.82 12.16
C VAL A 171 24.46 18.28 13.55
N GLU A 172 23.73 17.27 14.03
CA GLU A 172 24.01 16.66 15.32
C GLU A 172 25.38 15.98 15.35
N SER A 173 25.77 15.32 14.27
CA SER A 173 27.07 14.66 14.14
C SER A 173 28.23 15.69 14.21
N ALA A 174 28.11 16.83 13.50
CA ALA A 174 29.11 17.88 13.57
C ALA A 174 29.23 18.44 15.00
N LYS A 175 28.10 18.73 15.65
CA LYS A 175 28.09 19.19 17.05
C LYS A 175 28.75 18.21 18.02
N ARG A 176 28.52 16.91 17.85
CA ARG A 176 29.17 15.87 18.69
C ARG A 176 30.67 15.82 18.52
N ARG A 177 31.20 16.18 17.34
CA ARG A 177 32.66 16.31 17.08
C ARG A 177 33.24 17.65 17.51
N GLY A 178 32.45 18.57 18.02
CA GLY A 178 32.86 19.92 18.37
C GLY A 178 33.14 20.83 17.17
N GLU A 179 32.55 20.48 16.01
CA GLU A 179 32.70 21.21 14.75
C GLU A 179 31.47 22.08 14.50
N GLU A 180 31.65 23.23 13.84
CA GLU A 180 30.53 24.01 13.33
C GLU A 180 29.93 23.33 12.08
N PRO A 181 28.59 23.09 12.03
CA PRO A 181 27.95 22.48 10.86
C PRO A 181 28.07 23.36 9.61
N ASN A 182 28.60 22.82 8.54
CA ASN A 182 28.59 23.52 7.24
C ASN A 182 27.17 23.45 6.63
N MET A 183 26.37 24.49 6.88
CA MET A 183 24.97 24.53 6.46
C MET A 183 24.77 24.55 4.94
N GLU A 184 25.73 25.08 4.17
CA GLU A 184 25.67 25.08 2.70
C GLU A 184 25.82 23.67 2.17
N MET A 185 26.81 22.92 2.65
CA MET A 185 27.03 21.54 2.27
C MET A 185 25.87 20.64 2.68
N ILE A 186 25.31 20.87 3.87
CA ILE A 186 24.13 20.12 4.37
C ILE A 186 22.93 20.33 3.46
N LYS A 187 22.64 21.57 3.02
CA LYS A 187 21.55 21.85 2.08
C LYS A 187 21.76 21.18 0.71
N VAL A 188 22.99 21.14 0.21
CA VAL A 188 23.30 20.44 -1.04
C VAL A 188 23.02 18.93 -0.91
N ILE A 189 23.43 18.32 0.20
CA ILE A 189 23.15 16.92 0.47
C ILE A 189 21.64 16.66 0.62
N GLU A 190 20.93 17.53 1.34
CA GLU A 190 19.48 17.45 1.50
C GLU A 190 18.78 17.44 0.14
N GLN A 191 19.12 18.42 -0.72
CA GLN A 191 18.52 18.50 -2.05
C GLN A 191 18.83 17.25 -2.90
N LYS A 192 20.06 16.76 -2.87
CA LYS A 192 20.43 15.53 -3.58
C LYS A 192 19.62 14.32 -3.11
N ILE A 193 19.38 14.20 -1.81
CA ILE A 193 18.54 13.12 -1.26
C ILE A 193 17.09 13.26 -1.77
N ILE A 194 16.53 14.47 -1.72
CA ILE A 194 15.18 14.74 -2.22
C ILE A 194 15.05 14.35 -3.70
N ASP A 195 16.03 14.73 -4.52
CA ASP A 195 16.03 14.43 -5.96
C ASP A 195 16.15 12.93 -6.23
N THR A 196 17.02 12.23 -5.50
CA THR A 196 17.15 10.76 -5.58
C THR A 196 15.84 10.07 -5.22
N TYR A 197 15.21 10.45 -4.12
CA TYR A 197 13.93 9.87 -3.70
C TYR A 197 12.79 10.17 -4.68
N LYS A 198 12.84 11.33 -5.34
CA LYS A 198 11.86 11.70 -6.37
C LYS A 198 12.00 10.81 -7.60
N GLU A 199 13.22 10.56 -8.06
CA GLU A 199 13.50 9.73 -9.22
C GLU A 199 13.24 8.25 -8.93
N GLU A 200 13.81 7.72 -7.85
CA GLU A 200 13.67 6.31 -7.48
C GLU A 200 12.28 5.94 -6.98
N GLY A 201 11.50 6.91 -6.55
CA GLY A 201 10.11 6.71 -6.12
C GLY A 201 9.10 6.58 -7.27
N GLU A 202 9.51 6.76 -8.52
CA GLU A 202 8.60 6.69 -9.66
C GLU A 202 8.16 5.24 -9.96
N ALA A 203 6.92 5.09 -10.45
CA ALA A 203 6.39 3.78 -10.85
C ALA A 203 7.28 3.08 -11.88
N LEU A 204 7.82 3.83 -12.85
CA LEU A 204 8.73 3.29 -13.88
C LEU A 204 10.02 2.74 -13.28
N PHE A 205 10.56 3.39 -12.24
CA PHE A 205 11.76 2.91 -11.56
C PHE A 205 11.53 1.57 -10.88
N ALA A 206 10.37 1.41 -10.23
CA ALA A 206 9.98 0.19 -9.54
C ALA A 206 9.72 -0.96 -10.53
N THR A 207 8.96 -0.70 -11.59
CA THR A 207 8.60 -1.73 -12.58
C THR A 207 9.82 -2.20 -13.39
N ALA A 208 10.77 -1.30 -13.69
CA ALA A 208 12.04 -1.66 -14.33
C ALA A 208 12.91 -2.61 -13.49
N ARG A 209 12.63 -2.72 -12.18
CA ARG A 209 13.30 -3.61 -11.22
C ARG A 209 12.45 -4.79 -10.79
N ILE A 210 11.33 -5.01 -11.47
CA ILE A 210 10.40 -6.13 -11.23
C ILE A 210 9.86 -6.09 -9.78
N TRP A 211 9.65 -4.89 -9.22
CA TRP A 211 9.03 -4.70 -7.91
C TRP A 211 7.50 -4.76 -7.96
N ASP A 212 6.94 -4.83 -9.16
CA ASP A 212 5.52 -5.10 -9.43
C ASP A 212 5.41 -6.00 -10.68
N ASP A 213 4.19 -6.36 -11.02
CA ASP A 213 3.88 -7.17 -12.21
C ASP A 213 3.56 -6.28 -13.43
N GLY A 214 3.63 -4.97 -13.25
CA GLY A 214 3.53 -3.98 -14.32
C GLY A 214 2.75 -2.73 -13.94
N ILE A 215 2.87 -1.72 -14.80
CA ILE A 215 2.09 -0.48 -14.73
C ILE A 215 0.85 -0.65 -15.60
N ILE A 216 -0.32 -0.34 -15.04
CA ILE A 216 -1.59 -0.41 -15.75
C ILE A 216 -2.24 0.96 -15.91
N ASP A 217 -2.95 1.16 -17.02
CA ASP A 217 -3.79 2.34 -17.18
C ASP A 217 -4.94 2.30 -16.16
N PRO A 218 -5.18 3.37 -15.39
CA PRO A 218 -6.31 3.42 -14.47
C PRO A 218 -7.66 3.03 -15.09
N ARG A 219 -7.86 3.31 -16.39
CA ARG A 219 -9.08 2.97 -17.14
C ARG A 219 -9.29 1.47 -17.31
N ASP A 220 -8.20 0.69 -17.37
CA ASP A 220 -8.25 -0.75 -17.53
C ASP A 220 -8.32 -1.52 -16.20
N THR A 221 -8.26 -0.81 -15.07
CA THR A 221 -8.20 -1.41 -13.72
C THR A 221 -9.28 -2.47 -13.50
N ARG A 222 -10.54 -2.13 -13.80
CA ARG A 222 -11.66 -3.07 -13.61
C ARG A 222 -11.51 -4.33 -14.45
N LYS A 223 -11.11 -4.20 -15.71
CA LYS A 223 -10.88 -5.31 -16.64
C LYS A 223 -9.76 -6.22 -16.11
N ILE A 224 -8.61 -5.63 -15.77
CA ILE A 224 -7.44 -6.38 -15.29
C ILE A 224 -7.74 -7.08 -13.97
N LEU A 225 -8.42 -6.42 -13.02
CA LEU A 225 -8.85 -7.06 -11.77
C LEU A 225 -9.80 -8.24 -12.03
N GLY A 226 -10.71 -8.12 -13.00
CA GLY A 226 -11.60 -9.22 -13.40
C GLY A 226 -10.82 -10.42 -13.94
N GLU A 227 -9.84 -10.20 -14.79
CA GLU A 227 -8.95 -11.24 -15.32
C GLU A 227 -8.14 -11.91 -14.20
N CYS A 228 -7.55 -11.12 -13.31
CA CYS A 228 -6.82 -11.64 -12.15
C CYS A 228 -7.71 -12.48 -11.23
N LEU A 229 -8.93 -12.02 -10.95
CA LEU A 229 -9.90 -12.75 -10.14
C LEU A 229 -10.30 -14.07 -10.79
N ASN A 230 -10.49 -14.09 -12.10
CA ASN A 230 -10.74 -15.32 -12.84
C ASN A 230 -9.61 -16.33 -12.66
N ILE A 231 -8.36 -15.88 -12.80
CA ILE A 231 -7.17 -16.75 -12.64
C ILE A 231 -7.06 -17.29 -11.21
N VAL A 232 -7.17 -16.42 -10.20
CA VAL A 232 -7.01 -16.86 -8.80
C VAL A 232 -8.15 -17.75 -8.34
N CYS A 233 -9.39 -17.46 -8.74
CA CYS A 233 -10.54 -18.28 -8.39
C CYS A 233 -10.53 -19.65 -9.12
N ASP A 234 -9.99 -19.71 -10.34
CA ASP A 234 -9.80 -20.97 -11.04
C ASP A 234 -8.69 -21.81 -10.37
N SER A 235 -7.59 -21.15 -9.95
CA SER A 235 -6.49 -21.86 -9.28
C SER A 235 -6.91 -22.48 -7.94
N GLU A 236 -7.82 -21.84 -7.19
CA GLU A 236 -8.34 -22.37 -5.92
C GLU A 236 -9.19 -23.66 -6.08
N ARG A 237 -9.65 -23.92 -7.30
CA ARG A 237 -10.42 -25.12 -7.64
C ARG A 237 -9.56 -26.31 -8.09
N ARG A 238 -8.26 -26.09 -8.22
CA ARG A 238 -7.32 -27.08 -8.72
C ARG A 238 -6.45 -27.64 -7.61
N ASP A 239 -6.32 -28.94 -7.55
CA ASP A 239 -5.34 -29.58 -6.68
C ASP A 239 -3.93 -29.36 -7.20
N LEU A 240 -2.98 -29.17 -6.28
CA LEU A 240 -1.57 -29.13 -6.64
C LEU A 240 -1.14 -30.51 -7.16
N ARG A 241 -0.46 -30.53 -8.29
CA ARG A 241 0.12 -31.76 -8.80
C ARG A 241 1.23 -32.24 -7.87
N PRO A 242 1.27 -33.55 -7.50
CA PRO A 242 2.42 -34.08 -6.79
C PRO A 242 3.72 -33.79 -7.55
N ASN A 243 4.79 -33.55 -6.84
CA ASN A 243 6.12 -33.22 -7.39
C ASN A 243 6.19 -31.91 -8.21
N SER A 244 5.25 -30.99 -8.05
CA SER A 244 5.41 -29.66 -8.61
C SER A 244 6.52 -28.90 -7.85
N PHE A 245 7.34 -28.16 -8.59
CA PHE A 245 8.32 -27.24 -7.99
C PHE A 245 7.72 -25.85 -7.87
N GLY A 246 8.22 -25.07 -6.92
CA GLY A 246 7.82 -23.67 -6.77
C GLY A 246 8.35 -22.80 -7.90
N VAL A 247 7.64 -21.71 -8.18
CA VAL A 247 8.12 -20.69 -9.12
C VAL A 247 9.08 -19.76 -8.38
N GLY A 248 10.32 -19.69 -8.85
CA GLY A 248 11.32 -18.76 -8.31
C GLY A 248 10.89 -17.31 -8.56
N ARG A 249 11.06 -16.47 -7.56
CA ARG A 249 10.92 -15.01 -7.71
C ARG A 249 12.24 -14.40 -8.12
N MET A 250 12.16 -13.43 -9.02
CA MET A 250 13.29 -12.62 -9.45
C MET A 250 13.48 -11.40 -8.53
#